data_1812f3c3e0dcb365ee223131f29f4033
#
_entry.id   1812f3c3e0dcb365ee223131f29f4033
#
_cell.length_a   1.000
_cell.length_b   1.000
_cell.length_c   1.000
_cell.angle_alpha   90.00
_cell.angle_beta   90.00
_cell.angle_gamma   90.00
#
_symmetry.space_group_name_H-M   'P 1'
#
loop_
_entity.id
_entity.type
_entity.pdbx_description
1 polymer ?
#
loop_
_entity_poly.entity_id
_entity_poly.type
_entity_poly.pdbx_seq_one_letter_code
_entity_poly.pdbx_strand_id
1 'polypeptide(L)'
;MFSATVAARHARPGEALDGGTVHTTAFAYHSVAKAARLAGIRAAHIRTVPHAVDLRMDPQAAAAMIRADRDAGQRPFLLVATAGTNDTGTVDPLSRLADLARREDVWFHIDAAYGGFFRLTARGEERLAGIEEADSVTLDPHKTLFMPFGTGALVVRDLAAQHAAHHGTGSYLQDMGATGSVPDSGHLGPELAHEIRGLRAWLPLHLHGVDAFRAALDEKLDLAEHIHDTPADVAELEISQRPDLSTVIFRVRPTDGSRAAAERADEASRRLLERINAHRRIVLSSTVVDSRYALRVCVVSHRIHQDRVTEALKIITAEARNIPAA
;
A
#
# COMPACT_ATOMS: atom_id res chain seq x y z
N MET A 1 -9.33 -2.37 5.30
CA MET A 1 -9.39 -3.51 4.32
C MET A 1 -10.54 -4.47 4.57
N PHE A 2 -10.75 -5.08 5.75
CA PHE A 2 -11.83 -6.06 5.97
C PHE A 2 -13.22 -5.47 5.69
N SER A 3 -13.57 -4.34 6.30
CA SER A 3 -14.87 -3.67 6.08
C SER A 3 -15.12 -3.31 4.61
N ALA A 4 -14.08 -2.86 3.88
CA ALA A 4 -14.19 -2.59 2.46
C ALA A 4 -14.49 -3.85 1.64
N THR A 5 -13.84 -4.98 1.98
CA THR A 5 -14.08 -6.27 1.32
C THR A 5 -15.51 -6.76 1.56
N VAL A 6 -16.03 -6.60 2.78
CA VAL A 6 -17.42 -6.98 3.12
C VAL A 6 -18.42 -6.09 2.39
N ALA A 7 -18.18 -4.77 2.35
CA ALA A 7 -19.02 -3.83 1.60
C ALA A 7 -19.04 -4.15 0.09
N ALA A 8 -17.86 -4.36 -0.50
CA ALA A 8 -17.74 -4.74 -1.92
C ALA A 8 -18.49 -6.03 -2.24
N ARG A 9 -18.35 -7.05 -1.37
CA ARG A 9 -19.06 -8.32 -1.52
C ARG A 9 -20.57 -8.13 -1.45
N HIS A 10 -21.04 -7.36 -0.51
CA HIS A 10 -22.49 -7.09 -0.36
C HIS A 10 -23.04 -6.31 -1.55
N ALA A 11 -22.31 -5.30 -2.03
CA ALA A 11 -22.77 -4.40 -3.08
C ALA A 11 -22.80 -5.03 -4.49
N ARG A 12 -21.97 -6.06 -4.77
CA ARG A 12 -21.83 -6.62 -6.12
C ARG A 12 -22.46 -8.01 -6.27
N PRO A 13 -21.94 -9.11 -5.66
CA PRO A 13 -22.54 -10.42 -5.77
C PRO A 13 -23.75 -10.60 -4.83
N GLY A 14 -24.02 -9.63 -3.95
CA GLY A 14 -25.03 -9.75 -2.92
C GLY A 14 -24.65 -10.77 -1.85
N GLU A 15 -25.63 -11.53 -1.35
CA GLU A 15 -25.40 -12.56 -0.33
C GLU A 15 -24.75 -13.85 -0.88
N ALA A 16 -24.69 -14.02 -2.21
CA ALA A 16 -24.11 -15.20 -2.83
C ALA A 16 -22.58 -15.18 -2.71
N LEU A 17 -22.03 -16.00 -1.81
CA LEU A 17 -20.59 -16.16 -1.57
C LEU A 17 -19.89 -17.02 -2.62
N ASP A 18 -20.62 -17.93 -3.25
CA ASP A 18 -20.04 -18.88 -4.19
C ASP A 18 -19.59 -18.22 -5.48
N GLY A 19 -18.33 -18.48 -5.84
CA GLY A 19 -17.73 -17.98 -7.07
C GLY A 19 -17.23 -16.54 -7.04
N GLY A 20 -17.31 -15.84 -5.90
CA GLY A 20 -16.77 -14.48 -5.78
C GLY A 20 -15.24 -14.45 -5.91
N THR A 21 -14.68 -13.60 -6.81
CA THR A 21 -13.24 -13.46 -6.99
C THR A 21 -12.76 -12.04 -6.68
N VAL A 22 -11.54 -11.96 -6.10
CA VAL A 22 -10.83 -10.74 -5.75
C VAL A 22 -9.55 -10.68 -6.58
N HIS A 23 -9.30 -9.57 -7.24
CA HIS A 23 -8.09 -9.33 -8.04
C HIS A 23 -7.22 -8.28 -7.35
N THR A 24 -5.93 -8.57 -7.17
CA THR A 24 -5.00 -7.69 -6.45
C THR A 24 -3.62 -7.74 -7.06
N THR A 25 -2.79 -6.71 -6.83
CA THR A 25 -1.41 -6.66 -7.32
C THR A 25 -0.53 -7.74 -6.67
N ALA A 26 0.52 -8.14 -7.36
CA ALA A 26 1.53 -9.07 -6.85
C ALA A 26 2.23 -8.53 -5.57
N PHE A 27 2.33 -7.21 -5.42
CA PHE A 27 2.97 -6.55 -4.27
C PHE A 27 1.95 -6.02 -3.25
N ALA A 28 0.72 -6.52 -3.28
CA ALA A 28 -0.29 -6.17 -2.27
C ALA A 28 0.13 -6.65 -0.88
N TYR A 29 -0.09 -5.82 0.11
CA TYR A 29 0.14 -6.22 1.49
C TYR A 29 -0.77 -7.40 1.86
N HIS A 30 -0.26 -8.32 2.68
CA HIS A 30 -0.96 -9.56 3.05
C HIS A 30 -2.34 -9.33 3.70
N SER A 31 -2.64 -8.09 4.16
CA SER A 31 -3.95 -7.73 4.69
C SER A 31 -5.08 -7.91 3.67
N VAL A 32 -4.81 -7.77 2.36
CA VAL A 32 -5.80 -7.97 1.30
C VAL A 32 -6.27 -9.42 1.29
N ALA A 33 -5.33 -10.37 1.15
CA ALA A 33 -5.65 -11.78 1.15
C ALA A 33 -6.23 -12.24 2.49
N LYS A 34 -5.75 -11.68 3.62
CA LYS A 34 -6.30 -11.97 4.95
C LYS A 34 -7.74 -11.49 5.07
N ALA A 35 -8.03 -10.25 4.64
CA ALA A 35 -9.38 -9.68 4.67
C ALA A 35 -10.35 -10.47 3.80
N ALA A 36 -9.95 -10.84 2.58
CA ALA A 36 -10.75 -11.65 1.68
C ALA A 36 -11.10 -13.01 2.30
N ARG A 37 -10.12 -13.71 2.90
CA ARG A 37 -10.37 -14.99 3.59
C ARG A 37 -11.28 -14.85 4.80
N LEU A 38 -11.11 -13.80 5.61
CA LEU A 38 -12.01 -13.52 6.74
C LEU A 38 -13.43 -13.18 6.28
N ALA A 39 -13.57 -12.58 5.09
CA ALA A 39 -14.85 -12.32 4.45
C ALA A 39 -15.46 -13.57 3.76
N GLY A 40 -14.84 -14.76 3.91
CA GLY A 40 -15.35 -16.02 3.39
C GLY A 40 -14.90 -16.36 1.96
N ILE A 41 -14.00 -15.60 1.36
CA ILE A 41 -13.47 -15.87 0.03
C ILE A 41 -12.38 -16.95 0.11
N ARG A 42 -12.52 -18.00 -0.71
CA ARG A 42 -11.53 -19.09 -0.78
C ARG A 42 -10.19 -18.56 -1.30
N ALA A 43 -9.08 -19.09 -0.79
CA ALA A 43 -7.73 -18.70 -1.23
C ALA A 43 -7.55 -18.82 -2.76
N ALA A 44 -8.12 -19.86 -3.37
CA ALA A 44 -8.08 -20.06 -4.82
C ALA A 44 -8.84 -18.99 -5.63
N HIS A 45 -9.68 -18.17 -5.00
CA HIS A 45 -10.44 -17.09 -5.62
C HIS A 45 -9.81 -15.71 -5.39
N ILE A 46 -8.63 -15.66 -4.76
CA ILE A 46 -7.82 -14.45 -4.63
C ILE A 46 -6.79 -14.50 -5.77
N ARG A 47 -6.98 -13.66 -6.77
CA ARG A 47 -6.18 -13.60 -7.99
C ARG A 47 -5.06 -12.60 -7.85
N THR A 48 -3.83 -13.04 -8.10
CA THR A 48 -2.68 -12.14 -8.19
C THR A 48 -2.51 -11.71 -9.64
N VAL A 49 -2.74 -10.44 -9.90
CA VAL A 49 -2.54 -9.83 -11.22
C VAL A 49 -1.05 -9.62 -11.44
N PRO A 50 -0.49 -10.01 -12.60
CA PRO A 50 0.89 -9.72 -12.95
C PRO A 50 1.18 -8.22 -12.94
N HIS A 51 2.43 -7.88 -12.66
CA HIS A 51 2.92 -6.51 -12.81
C HIS A 51 3.64 -6.32 -14.15
N ALA A 52 3.71 -5.08 -14.60
CA ALA A 52 4.53 -4.66 -15.74
C ALA A 52 6.01 -4.50 -15.30
N VAL A 53 6.89 -4.16 -16.24
CA VAL A 53 8.34 -3.99 -15.97
C VAL A 53 8.63 -2.93 -14.90
N ASP A 54 7.73 -1.96 -14.76
CA ASP A 54 7.80 -0.89 -13.76
C ASP A 54 7.21 -1.28 -12.38
N LEU A 55 6.99 -2.58 -12.14
CA LEU A 55 6.49 -3.16 -10.89
C LEU A 55 5.09 -2.70 -10.48
N ARG A 56 4.31 -2.16 -11.42
CA ARG A 56 2.92 -1.75 -11.21
C ARG A 56 1.96 -2.81 -11.77
N MET A 57 0.77 -2.92 -11.20
CA MET A 57 -0.26 -3.81 -11.73
C MET A 57 -0.48 -3.55 -13.22
N ASP A 58 -0.48 -4.60 -14.03
CA ASP A 58 -0.82 -4.49 -15.46
C ASP A 58 -2.34 -4.44 -15.64
N PRO A 59 -2.92 -3.30 -16.10
CA PRO A 59 -4.36 -3.19 -16.31
C PRO A 59 -4.89 -4.11 -17.41
N GLN A 60 -4.07 -4.50 -18.39
CA GLN A 60 -4.47 -5.41 -19.44
C GLN A 60 -4.57 -6.85 -18.93
N ALA A 61 -3.58 -7.26 -18.12
CA ALA A 61 -3.61 -8.54 -17.43
C ALA A 61 -4.80 -8.61 -16.46
N ALA A 62 -5.07 -7.55 -15.69
CA ALA A 62 -6.24 -7.47 -14.81
C ALA A 62 -7.54 -7.66 -15.58
N ALA A 63 -7.71 -6.96 -16.70
CA ALA A 63 -8.90 -7.09 -17.56
C ALA A 63 -9.05 -8.51 -18.13
N ALA A 64 -7.97 -9.12 -18.58
CA ALA A 64 -7.98 -10.48 -19.09
C ALA A 64 -8.39 -11.50 -18.01
N MET A 65 -7.84 -11.37 -16.80
CA MET A 65 -8.15 -12.26 -15.67
C MET A 65 -9.62 -12.12 -15.21
N ILE A 66 -10.13 -10.90 -15.13
CA ILE A 66 -11.54 -10.63 -14.78
C ILE A 66 -12.48 -11.30 -15.81
N ARG A 67 -12.20 -11.17 -17.11
CA ARG A 67 -13.00 -11.82 -18.16
C ARG A 67 -12.91 -13.33 -18.09
N ALA A 68 -11.70 -13.89 -17.93
CA ALA A 68 -11.50 -15.33 -17.80
C ALA A 68 -12.26 -15.92 -16.59
N ASP A 69 -12.30 -15.22 -15.46
CA ASP A 69 -13.09 -15.63 -14.31
C ASP A 69 -14.60 -15.65 -14.63
N ARG A 70 -15.12 -14.66 -15.38
CA ARG A 70 -16.53 -14.65 -15.81
C ARG A 70 -16.85 -15.79 -16.77
N ASP A 71 -15.97 -16.02 -17.75
CA ASP A 71 -16.13 -17.11 -18.71
C ASP A 71 -16.14 -18.47 -18.01
N ALA A 72 -15.41 -18.60 -16.89
CA ALA A 72 -15.42 -19.77 -16.01
C ALA A 72 -16.61 -19.81 -15.01
N GLY A 73 -17.58 -18.89 -15.14
CA GLY A 73 -18.75 -18.83 -14.26
C GLY A 73 -18.49 -18.25 -12.88
N GLN A 74 -17.30 -17.64 -12.66
CA GLN A 74 -16.99 -16.93 -11.44
C GLN A 74 -17.59 -15.51 -11.43
N ARG A 75 -17.59 -14.87 -10.26
CA ARG A 75 -18.16 -13.54 -10.06
C ARG A 75 -17.08 -12.56 -9.57
N PRO A 76 -16.26 -11.96 -10.46
CA PRO A 76 -15.36 -10.90 -10.08
C PRO A 76 -16.13 -9.75 -9.43
N PHE A 77 -15.75 -9.35 -8.21
CA PHE A 77 -16.47 -8.31 -7.49
C PHE A 77 -15.57 -7.23 -6.90
N LEU A 78 -14.26 -7.49 -6.76
CA LEU A 78 -13.34 -6.58 -6.11
C LEU A 78 -12.01 -6.55 -6.87
N LEU A 79 -11.60 -5.34 -7.27
CA LEU A 79 -10.27 -5.03 -7.77
C LEU A 79 -9.56 -4.16 -6.73
N VAL A 80 -8.39 -4.60 -6.25
CA VAL A 80 -7.60 -3.89 -5.25
C VAL A 80 -6.30 -3.41 -5.87
N ALA A 81 -6.17 -2.10 -6.06
CA ALA A 81 -4.92 -1.44 -6.40
C ALA A 81 -4.19 -0.96 -5.15
N THR A 82 -2.91 -0.64 -5.28
CA THR A 82 -2.11 -0.11 -4.19
C THR A 82 -1.53 1.26 -4.53
N ALA A 83 -1.71 2.21 -3.63
CA ALA A 83 -1.08 3.53 -3.69
C ALA A 83 0.16 3.55 -2.79
N GLY A 84 1.26 3.02 -3.31
CA GLY A 84 2.50 2.79 -2.61
C GLY A 84 2.58 1.37 -2.01
N THR A 85 3.08 0.42 -2.81
CA THR A 85 3.25 -0.97 -2.37
C THR A 85 4.21 -1.07 -1.19
N ASN A 86 3.98 -2.05 -0.32
CA ASN A 86 4.84 -2.25 0.86
C ASN A 86 6.27 -2.63 0.48
N ASP A 87 6.43 -3.37 -0.61
CA ASP A 87 7.72 -3.90 -1.05
C ASP A 87 8.57 -2.86 -1.79
N THR A 88 8.00 -2.17 -2.74
CA THR A 88 8.72 -1.31 -3.69
C THR A 88 8.36 0.17 -3.58
N GLY A 89 7.26 0.51 -2.89
CA GLY A 89 6.74 1.88 -2.81
C GLY A 89 6.04 2.35 -4.08
N THR A 90 5.90 1.50 -5.11
CA THR A 90 5.27 1.85 -6.39
C THR A 90 3.78 2.12 -6.24
N VAL A 91 3.27 3.03 -7.05
CA VAL A 91 1.85 3.36 -7.16
C VAL A 91 1.29 2.72 -8.42
N ASP A 92 0.26 1.90 -8.27
CA ASP A 92 -0.44 1.30 -9.40
C ASP A 92 -1.08 2.38 -10.31
N PRO A 93 -1.34 2.11 -11.59
CA PRO A 93 -1.94 3.08 -12.51
C PRO A 93 -3.43 3.31 -12.21
N LEU A 94 -3.70 4.07 -11.12
CA LEU A 94 -4.99 4.18 -10.46
C LEU A 94 -6.13 4.58 -11.41
N SER A 95 -5.96 5.63 -12.23
CA SER A 95 -6.99 6.08 -13.18
C SER A 95 -7.34 5.00 -14.21
N ARG A 96 -6.33 4.28 -14.73
CA ARG A 96 -6.57 3.19 -15.71
C ARG A 96 -7.30 2.00 -15.08
N LEU A 97 -7.00 1.71 -13.82
CA LEU A 97 -7.66 0.64 -13.06
C LEU A 97 -9.07 1.05 -12.62
N ALA A 98 -9.30 2.33 -12.32
CA ALA A 98 -10.64 2.88 -12.07
C ALA A 98 -11.54 2.72 -13.32
N ASP A 99 -11.03 3.10 -14.49
CA ASP A 99 -11.74 2.89 -15.76
C ASP A 99 -12.04 1.42 -16.02
N LEU A 100 -11.09 0.53 -15.74
CA LEU A 100 -11.29 -0.91 -15.85
C LEU A 100 -12.40 -1.38 -14.90
N ALA A 101 -12.31 -1.01 -13.62
CA ALA A 101 -13.28 -1.42 -12.61
C ALA A 101 -14.70 -0.98 -12.96
N ARG A 102 -14.86 0.24 -13.49
CA ARG A 102 -16.14 0.78 -13.95
C ARG A 102 -16.70 -0.01 -15.15
N ARG A 103 -15.87 -0.32 -16.16
CA ARG A 103 -16.28 -1.12 -17.33
C ARG A 103 -16.66 -2.54 -16.97
N GLU A 104 -15.94 -3.11 -16.01
CA GLU A 104 -16.14 -4.49 -15.58
C GLU A 104 -17.11 -4.60 -14.39
N ASP A 105 -17.76 -3.53 -13.96
CA ASP A 105 -18.69 -3.48 -12.83
C ASP A 105 -18.15 -4.24 -11.59
N VAL A 106 -16.92 -3.95 -11.21
CA VAL A 106 -16.29 -4.46 -9.99
C VAL A 106 -16.03 -3.31 -9.03
N TRP A 107 -16.12 -3.58 -7.73
CA TRP A 107 -15.76 -2.60 -6.70
C TRP A 107 -14.28 -2.27 -6.78
N PHE A 108 -13.94 -0.99 -6.89
CA PHE A 108 -12.57 -0.53 -6.92
C PHE A 108 -12.11 -0.06 -5.54
N HIS A 109 -11.20 -0.82 -4.95
CA HIS A 109 -10.58 -0.45 -3.68
C HIS A 109 -9.13 -0.07 -3.89
N ILE A 110 -8.67 1.01 -3.24
CA ILE A 110 -7.27 1.40 -3.23
C ILE A 110 -6.71 1.22 -1.81
N ASP A 111 -5.73 0.33 -1.66
CA ASP A 111 -4.93 0.27 -0.45
C ASP A 111 -3.88 1.40 -0.50
N ALA A 112 -4.24 2.52 0.10
CA ALA A 112 -3.42 3.70 0.24
C ALA A 112 -2.91 3.88 1.69
N ALA A 113 -2.84 2.79 2.44
CA ALA A 113 -2.42 2.80 3.84
C ALA A 113 -1.06 3.47 4.06
N TYR A 114 -0.13 3.29 3.10
CA TYR A 114 1.16 3.97 3.12
C TYR A 114 1.11 5.30 2.35
N GLY A 115 0.69 5.29 1.09
CA GLY A 115 0.91 6.42 0.19
C GLY A 115 -0.16 7.50 0.23
N GLY A 116 -1.34 7.22 0.80
CA GLY A 116 -2.51 8.08 0.61
C GLY A 116 -2.34 9.52 1.08
N PHE A 117 -1.62 9.76 2.18
CA PHE A 117 -1.43 11.12 2.69
C PHE A 117 -0.41 11.95 1.90
N PHE A 118 0.41 11.34 1.03
CA PHE A 118 1.20 12.12 0.07
C PHE A 118 0.33 12.93 -0.89
N ARG A 119 -0.96 12.60 -1.03
CA ARG A 119 -1.95 13.41 -1.77
C ARG A 119 -2.01 14.87 -1.30
N LEU A 120 -1.56 15.16 -0.08
CA LEU A 120 -1.46 16.53 0.42
C LEU A 120 -0.35 17.36 -0.26
N THR A 121 0.62 16.73 -0.91
CA THR A 121 1.71 17.39 -1.64
C THR A 121 1.38 17.51 -3.12
N ALA A 122 1.94 18.50 -3.83
CA ALA A 122 1.71 18.65 -5.27
C ALA A 122 2.22 17.41 -6.07
N ARG A 123 3.40 16.89 -5.71
CA ARG A 123 3.96 15.67 -6.35
C ARG A 123 3.10 14.43 -6.09
N GLY A 124 2.61 14.29 -4.86
CA GLY A 124 1.73 13.18 -4.51
C GLY A 124 0.35 13.31 -5.15
N GLU A 125 -0.16 14.53 -5.32
CA GLU A 125 -1.40 14.78 -6.07
C GLU A 125 -1.32 14.24 -7.50
N GLU A 126 -0.23 14.51 -8.20
CA GLU A 126 0.01 14.01 -9.55
C GLU A 126 0.16 12.47 -9.57
N ARG A 127 0.99 11.92 -8.66
CA ARG A 127 1.30 10.48 -8.61
C ARG A 127 0.13 9.61 -8.19
N LEU A 128 -0.79 10.16 -7.40
CA LEU A 128 -1.99 9.48 -6.90
C LEU A 128 -3.26 9.87 -7.66
N ALA A 129 -3.14 10.46 -8.86
CA ALA A 129 -4.28 10.78 -9.71
C ALA A 129 -5.13 9.54 -9.99
N GLY A 130 -6.45 9.66 -9.80
CA GLY A 130 -7.40 8.55 -9.89
C GLY A 130 -7.77 7.94 -8.53
N ILE A 131 -7.13 8.33 -7.42
CA ILE A 131 -7.50 7.86 -6.08
C ILE A 131 -8.93 8.28 -5.72
N GLU A 132 -9.37 9.42 -6.21
CA GLU A 132 -10.71 9.97 -6.04
C GLU A 132 -11.79 9.18 -6.78
N GLU A 133 -11.42 8.30 -7.71
CA GLU A 133 -12.35 7.46 -8.47
C GLU A 133 -12.68 6.13 -7.77
N ALA A 134 -11.97 5.79 -6.68
CA ALA A 134 -12.19 4.56 -5.94
C ALA A 134 -13.58 4.52 -5.26
N ASP A 135 -14.16 3.33 -5.15
CA ASP A 135 -15.34 3.10 -4.31
C ASP A 135 -14.96 3.12 -2.83
N SER A 136 -13.73 2.71 -2.50
CA SER A 136 -13.20 2.83 -1.14
C SER A 136 -11.68 2.92 -1.11
N VAL A 137 -11.15 3.59 -0.08
CA VAL A 137 -9.71 3.82 0.13
C VAL A 137 -9.35 3.53 1.57
N THR A 138 -8.34 2.69 1.80
CA THR A 138 -7.73 2.50 3.13
C THR A 138 -6.61 3.52 3.32
N LEU A 139 -6.59 4.19 4.46
CA LEU A 139 -5.58 5.18 4.86
C LEU A 139 -5.05 4.85 6.25
N ASP A 140 -3.74 4.95 6.48
CA ASP A 140 -3.15 4.78 7.80
C ASP A 140 -2.48 6.08 8.29
N PRO A 141 -3.23 6.95 9.02
CA PRO A 141 -2.64 8.16 9.61
C PRO A 141 -1.40 7.88 10.47
N HIS A 142 -1.33 6.71 11.10
CA HIS A 142 -0.18 6.30 11.91
C HIS A 142 1.09 5.94 11.10
N LYS A 143 1.02 5.95 9.76
CA LYS A 143 2.18 5.82 8.88
C LYS A 143 2.64 7.20 8.42
N THR A 144 2.13 7.68 7.30
CA THR A 144 2.64 8.88 6.63
C THR A 144 2.06 10.19 7.14
N LEU A 145 1.03 10.17 7.98
CA LEU A 145 0.56 11.36 8.68
C LEU A 145 1.15 11.49 10.10
N PHE A 146 2.13 10.63 10.45
CA PHE A 146 2.90 10.67 11.69
C PHE A 146 2.09 10.57 13.00
N MET A 147 0.88 10.02 12.92
CA MET A 147 -0.02 9.90 14.08
C MET A 147 0.35 8.69 14.96
N PRO A 148 -0.16 8.62 16.19
CA PRO A 148 0.05 7.48 17.07
C PRO A 148 -0.43 6.18 16.44
N PHE A 149 0.30 5.09 16.71
CA PHE A 149 0.00 3.74 16.22
C PHE A 149 -1.46 3.32 16.53
N GLY A 150 -2.04 2.54 15.62
CA GLY A 150 -3.42 2.05 15.73
C GLY A 150 -4.47 3.01 15.18
N THR A 151 -4.07 4.09 14.51
CA THR A 151 -4.97 5.01 13.81
C THR A 151 -5.05 4.64 12.34
N GLY A 152 -6.11 3.96 11.92
CA GLY A 152 -6.46 3.65 10.54
C GLY A 152 -7.76 4.32 10.15
N ALA A 153 -7.98 4.56 8.87
CA ALA A 153 -9.20 5.12 8.31
C ALA A 153 -9.63 4.35 7.06
N LEU A 154 -10.92 4.25 6.85
CA LEU A 154 -11.54 3.79 5.62
C LEU A 154 -12.44 4.90 5.09
N VAL A 155 -12.18 5.35 3.88
CA VAL A 155 -13.05 6.26 3.15
C VAL A 155 -13.85 5.43 2.17
N VAL A 156 -15.17 5.62 2.16
CA VAL A 156 -16.10 4.90 1.26
C VAL A 156 -16.95 5.93 0.53
N ARG A 157 -17.10 5.74 -0.77
CA ARG A 157 -17.90 6.64 -1.62
C ARG A 157 -19.38 6.54 -1.30
N ASP A 158 -19.89 5.31 -1.20
CA ASP A 158 -21.29 5.01 -0.88
C ASP A 158 -21.42 4.52 0.57
N LEU A 159 -21.82 5.44 1.45
CA LEU A 159 -22.05 5.14 2.86
C LEU A 159 -23.24 4.17 3.04
N ALA A 160 -24.23 4.19 2.14
CA ALA A 160 -25.37 3.29 2.23
C ALA A 160 -24.94 1.84 1.97
N ALA A 161 -24.04 1.61 1.00
CA ALA A 161 -23.46 0.29 0.76
C ALA A 161 -22.64 -0.21 1.96
N GLN A 162 -21.85 0.68 2.60
CA GLN A 162 -21.10 0.34 3.81
C GLN A 162 -22.04 -0.02 4.98
N HIS A 163 -23.08 0.77 5.19
CA HIS A 163 -24.09 0.54 6.23
C HIS A 163 -24.84 -0.78 5.97
N ALA A 164 -25.32 -1.01 4.75
CA ALA A 164 -26.06 -2.22 4.40
C ALA A 164 -25.26 -3.52 4.65
N ALA A 165 -23.93 -3.44 4.52
CA ALA A 165 -23.02 -4.57 4.70
C ALA A 165 -22.69 -4.87 6.19
N HIS A 166 -22.93 -3.92 7.11
CA HIS A 166 -22.49 -4.03 8.50
C HIS A 166 -23.61 -3.84 9.52
N HIS A 167 -24.77 -3.31 9.09
CA HIS A 167 -25.84 -2.99 10.03
C HIS A 167 -26.42 -4.25 10.67
N GLY A 168 -26.77 -4.14 11.93
CA GLY A 168 -27.51 -5.15 12.68
C GLY A 168 -28.72 -4.52 13.38
N THR A 169 -29.78 -5.31 13.58
CA THR A 169 -31.00 -4.88 14.30
C THR A 169 -31.18 -5.67 15.58
N GLY A 170 -31.69 -5.01 16.60
CA GLY A 170 -32.08 -5.66 17.87
C GLY A 170 -33.40 -5.09 18.38
N SER A 171 -34.24 -5.91 18.98
CA SER A 171 -35.58 -5.48 19.48
C SER A 171 -35.49 -4.34 20.48
N TYR A 172 -34.38 -4.22 21.20
CA TYR A 172 -34.13 -3.16 22.20
C TYR A 172 -33.55 -1.87 21.61
N LEU A 173 -33.23 -1.87 20.31
CA LEU A 173 -32.64 -0.71 19.61
C LEU A 173 -33.67 0.09 18.80
N GLN A 174 -34.95 -0.28 18.84
CA GLN A 174 -36.01 0.32 18.00
C GLN A 174 -36.09 1.84 18.13
N ASP A 175 -35.94 2.36 19.35
CA ASP A 175 -36.08 3.79 19.65
C ASP A 175 -34.78 4.59 19.36
N MET A 176 -33.63 3.91 19.25
CA MET A 176 -32.33 4.56 18.98
C MET A 176 -32.11 4.90 17.49
N GLY A 177 -32.73 4.16 16.58
CA GLY A 177 -32.64 4.40 15.14
C GLY A 177 -33.45 5.60 14.64
N ALA A 178 -34.37 6.10 15.45
CA ALA A 178 -35.30 7.18 15.07
C ALA A 178 -34.78 8.60 15.33
N THR A 179 -33.63 8.78 15.99
CA THR A 179 -33.24 10.08 16.55
C THR A 179 -32.13 10.81 15.78
N GLY A 180 -31.60 10.31 14.64
CA GLY A 180 -30.41 10.97 14.19
C GLY A 180 -30.10 11.02 12.71
N SER A 181 -29.74 12.23 12.29
CA SER A 181 -29.03 12.51 11.04
C SER A 181 -27.54 12.06 11.07
N VAL A 182 -27.04 11.58 12.22
CA VAL A 182 -25.64 11.14 12.39
C VAL A 182 -25.60 9.62 12.27
N PRO A 183 -24.81 9.06 11.35
CA PRO A 183 -24.64 7.63 11.22
C PRO A 183 -24.07 7.02 12.52
N ASP A 184 -24.67 5.94 12.99
CA ASP A 184 -24.11 5.17 14.10
C ASP A 184 -22.87 4.41 13.60
N SER A 185 -21.72 4.69 14.22
CA SER A 185 -20.45 4.07 13.85
C SER A 185 -20.43 2.55 14.05
N GLY A 186 -21.24 2.00 14.96
CA GLY A 186 -21.42 0.56 15.16
C GLY A 186 -22.02 -0.15 13.95
N HIS A 187 -22.68 0.59 13.04
CA HIS A 187 -23.22 0.05 11.80
C HIS A 187 -22.32 0.25 10.56
N LEU A 188 -21.09 0.75 10.76
CA LEU A 188 -20.15 1.03 9.65
C LEU A 188 -18.94 0.09 9.64
N GLY A 189 -18.86 -0.85 10.56
CA GLY A 189 -17.75 -1.77 10.68
C GLY A 189 -18.11 -2.99 11.54
N PRO A 190 -17.14 -3.92 11.73
CA PRO A 190 -17.38 -5.15 12.50
C PRO A 190 -17.43 -4.93 14.03
N GLU A 191 -16.91 -3.80 14.50
CA GLU A 191 -16.86 -3.47 15.94
C GLU A 191 -18.14 -2.71 16.32
N LEU A 192 -18.91 -3.22 17.27
CA LEU A 192 -20.11 -2.54 17.81
C LEU A 192 -19.75 -1.33 18.68
N ALA A 193 -18.63 -1.39 19.37
CA ALA A 193 -18.10 -0.30 20.17
C ALA A 193 -16.59 -0.18 19.96
N HIS A 194 -16.10 1.02 19.75
CA HIS A 194 -14.68 1.28 19.56
C HIS A 194 -14.28 2.65 20.12
N GLU A 195 -12.98 2.85 20.33
CA GLU A 195 -12.42 4.14 20.70
C GLU A 195 -12.66 5.20 19.61
N ILE A 196 -12.78 6.46 20.01
CA ILE A 196 -12.84 7.60 19.08
C ILE A 196 -11.44 7.88 18.54
N ARG A 197 -10.93 6.98 17.69
CA ARG A 197 -9.58 7.06 17.11
C ARG A 197 -9.39 8.28 16.20
N GLY A 198 -10.49 8.82 15.66
CA GLY A 198 -10.47 10.03 14.84
C GLY A 198 -9.90 11.26 15.55
N LEU A 199 -10.05 11.37 16.88
CA LEU A 199 -9.47 12.45 17.67
C LEU A 199 -7.93 12.47 17.59
N ARG A 200 -7.29 11.32 17.44
CA ARG A 200 -5.82 11.20 17.31
C ARG A 200 -5.31 11.84 16.02
N ALA A 201 -6.13 11.91 14.98
CA ALA A 201 -5.81 12.59 13.73
C ALA A 201 -6.31 14.05 13.74
N TRP A 202 -7.55 14.27 14.20
CA TRP A 202 -8.18 15.59 14.20
C TRP A 202 -7.40 16.61 15.03
N LEU A 203 -6.98 16.26 16.26
CA LEU A 203 -6.33 17.18 17.18
C LEU A 203 -4.97 17.68 16.64
N PRO A 204 -4.03 16.83 16.18
CA PRO A 204 -2.79 17.34 15.61
C PRO A 204 -2.99 18.16 14.34
N LEU A 205 -3.93 17.77 13.47
CA LEU A 205 -4.26 18.54 12.26
C LEU A 205 -4.84 19.92 12.62
N HIS A 206 -5.65 20.00 13.68
CA HIS A 206 -6.21 21.26 14.15
C HIS A 206 -5.12 22.15 14.81
N LEU A 207 -4.20 21.56 15.58
CA LEU A 207 -3.16 22.33 16.29
C LEU A 207 -2.03 22.82 15.38
N HIS A 208 -1.59 22.00 14.41
CA HIS A 208 -0.43 22.28 13.57
C HIS A 208 -0.80 22.81 12.19
N GLY A 209 -2.05 22.62 11.75
CA GLY A 209 -2.49 22.91 10.40
C GLY A 209 -2.00 21.89 9.37
N VAL A 210 -2.70 21.79 8.24
CA VAL A 210 -2.38 20.84 7.16
C VAL A 210 -1.03 21.15 6.51
N ASP A 211 -0.64 22.42 6.46
CA ASP A 211 0.60 22.85 5.79
C ASP A 211 1.86 22.29 6.46
N ALA A 212 1.85 22.15 7.79
CA ALA A 212 2.96 21.53 8.52
C ALA A 212 3.15 20.06 8.11
N PHE A 213 2.05 19.31 7.94
CA PHE A 213 2.10 17.92 7.47
C PHE A 213 2.51 17.82 6.00
N ARG A 214 2.02 18.75 5.16
CA ARG A 214 2.41 18.84 3.74
C ARG A 214 3.92 19.06 3.61
N ALA A 215 4.47 20.03 4.31
CA ALA A 215 5.91 20.32 4.30
C ALA A 215 6.74 19.11 4.78
N ALA A 216 6.29 18.42 5.84
CA ALA A 216 6.96 17.22 6.32
C ALA A 216 6.90 16.07 5.30
N LEU A 217 5.80 15.91 4.57
CA LEU A 217 5.68 14.90 3.51
C LEU A 217 6.54 15.24 2.29
N ASP A 218 6.58 16.51 1.87
CA ASP A 218 7.47 16.97 0.79
C ASP A 218 8.93 16.69 1.12
N GLU A 219 9.36 16.95 2.35
CA GLU A 219 10.70 16.59 2.81
C GLU A 219 10.98 15.08 2.65
N LYS A 220 10.00 14.19 2.92
CA LYS A 220 10.22 12.75 2.77
C LYS A 220 10.38 12.34 1.30
N LEU A 221 9.69 13.01 0.39
CA LEU A 221 9.89 12.83 -1.05
C LEU A 221 11.29 13.30 -1.48
N ASP A 222 11.73 14.47 -1.03
CA ASP A 222 13.07 15.01 -1.33
C ASP A 222 14.18 14.07 -0.80
N LEU A 223 14.01 13.56 0.42
CA LEU A 223 14.94 12.63 1.02
C LEU A 223 15.01 11.30 0.27
N ALA A 224 13.88 10.80 -0.23
CA ALA A 224 13.85 9.58 -1.03
C ALA A 224 14.53 9.76 -2.40
N GLU A 225 14.32 10.88 -3.06
CA GLU A 225 15.01 11.23 -4.30
C GLU A 225 16.53 11.35 -4.06
N HIS A 226 16.95 11.98 -2.99
CA HIS A 226 18.36 12.06 -2.61
C HIS A 226 18.97 10.67 -2.31
N ILE A 227 18.23 9.78 -1.64
CA ILE A 227 18.64 8.38 -1.40
C ILE A 227 18.75 7.61 -2.70
N HIS A 228 17.87 7.86 -3.67
CA HIS A 228 17.93 7.21 -4.98
C HIS A 228 19.15 7.67 -5.79
N ASP A 229 19.41 8.97 -5.83
CA ASP A 229 20.41 9.55 -6.73
C ASP A 229 21.85 9.35 -6.21
N THR A 230 22.08 9.38 -4.89
CA THR A 230 23.44 9.28 -4.31
C THR A 230 24.12 7.92 -4.52
N PRO A 231 23.49 6.76 -4.27
CA PRO A 231 24.12 5.46 -4.50
C PRO A 231 24.20 5.07 -5.97
N ALA A 232 23.57 5.82 -6.88
CA ALA A 232 23.66 5.54 -8.32
C ALA A 232 25.11 5.60 -8.82
N ASP A 233 25.98 6.35 -8.15
CA ASP A 233 27.41 6.45 -8.44
C ASP A 233 28.25 5.30 -7.81
N VAL A 234 27.63 4.39 -7.04
CA VAL A 234 28.30 3.24 -6.42
C VAL A 234 28.19 2.04 -7.38
N ALA A 235 29.31 1.73 -8.06
CA ALA A 235 29.35 0.71 -9.11
C ALA A 235 28.85 -0.67 -8.65
N GLU A 236 29.03 -0.99 -7.38
CA GLU A 236 28.64 -2.24 -6.74
C GLU A 236 27.13 -2.37 -6.54
N LEU A 237 26.36 -1.27 -6.64
CA LEU A 237 24.93 -1.27 -6.40
C LEU A 237 24.12 -1.15 -7.69
N GLU A 238 23.00 -1.81 -7.71
CA GLU A 238 21.93 -1.65 -8.68
C GLU A 238 20.73 -1.03 -7.96
N ILE A 239 20.41 0.21 -8.30
CA ILE A 239 19.28 0.94 -7.76
C ILE A 239 18.08 0.67 -8.65
N SER A 240 16.93 0.43 -8.04
CA SER A 240 15.66 0.26 -8.74
C SER A 240 15.22 1.59 -9.41
N GLN A 241 14.05 1.55 -10.03
CA GLN A 241 13.45 2.73 -10.62
C GLN A 241 13.34 3.89 -9.61
N ARG A 242 13.22 5.12 -10.14
CA ARG A 242 12.97 6.32 -9.30
C ARG A 242 11.72 6.11 -8.43
N PRO A 243 11.79 6.47 -7.14
CA PRO A 243 10.68 6.24 -6.22
C PRO A 243 9.44 7.06 -6.59
N ASP A 244 8.28 6.44 -6.54
CA ASP A 244 7.00 7.15 -6.67
C ASP A 244 6.70 7.97 -5.41
N LEU A 245 7.06 7.43 -4.26
CA LEU A 245 6.87 8.05 -2.95
C LEU A 245 8.19 8.05 -2.16
N SER A 246 8.20 7.60 -0.91
CA SER A 246 9.39 7.70 -0.06
C SER A 246 10.05 6.34 0.25
N THR A 247 9.92 5.38 -0.66
CA THR A 247 10.59 4.06 -0.56
C THR A 247 11.56 3.89 -1.72
N VAL A 248 12.81 3.52 -1.42
CA VAL A 248 13.86 3.21 -2.39
C VAL A 248 14.32 1.78 -2.16
N ILE A 249 14.47 1.01 -3.23
CA ILE A 249 15.02 -0.33 -3.18
C ILE A 249 16.30 -0.41 -4.02
N PHE A 250 17.26 -1.19 -3.53
CA PHE A 250 18.53 -1.42 -4.20
C PHE A 250 19.10 -2.78 -3.82
N ARG A 251 20.07 -3.28 -4.59
CA ARG A 251 20.75 -4.55 -4.33
C ARG A 251 22.19 -4.48 -4.81
N VAL A 252 23.00 -5.46 -4.41
CA VAL A 252 24.33 -5.64 -5.01
C VAL A 252 24.16 -6.04 -6.47
N ARG A 253 24.94 -5.38 -7.34
CA ARG A 253 24.89 -5.60 -8.78
C ARG A 253 25.48 -6.97 -9.12
N PRO A 254 24.80 -7.82 -9.90
CA PRO A 254 25.39 -9.05 -10.41
C PRO A 254 26.50 -8.72 -11.42
N THR A 255 27.55 -9.55 -11.45
CA THR A 255 28.68 -9.36 -12.38
C THR A 255 28.32 -9.61 -13.84
N ASP A 256 27.33 -10.44 -14.09
CA ASP A 256 26.81 -10.78 -15.41
C ASP A 256 25.33 -11.18 -15.34
N GLY A 257 24.71 -11.48 -16.47
CA GLY A 257 23.30 -11.89 -16.54
C GLY A 257 23.02 -13.35 -16.18
N SER A 258 24.00 -14.10 -15.68
CA SER A 258 23.81 -15.51 -15.33
C SER A 258 23.01 -15.69 -14.04
N ARG A 259 22.33 -16.81 -13.94
CA ARG A 259 21.63 -17.18 -12.71
C ARG A 259 22.58 -17.29 -11.52
N ALA A 260 23.78 -17.82 -11.73
CA ALA A 260 24.78 -17.95 -10.68
C ALA A 260 25.27 -16.59 -10.15
N ALA A 261 25.48 -15.61 -11.02
CA ALA A 261 25.80 -14.23 -10.61
C ALA A 261 24.63 -13.61 -9.84
N ALA A 262 23.40 -13.86 -10.30
CA ALA A 262 22.20 -13.38 -9.61
C ALA A 262 22.09 -13.96 -8.17
N GLU A 263 22.33 -15.26 -7.98
CA GLU A 263 22.31 -15.90 -6.67
C GLU A 263 23.43 -15.39 -5.76
N ARG A 264 24.65 -15.13 -6.29
CA ARG A 264 25.75 -14.50 -5.54
C ARG A 264 25.41 -13.06 -5.13
N ALA A 265 24.78 -12.29 -6.01
CA ALA A 265 24.36 -10.92 -5.72
C ALA A 265 23.27 -10.86 -4.64
N ASP A 266 22.35 -11.82 -4.61
CA ASP A 266 21.36 -11.95 -3.54
C ASP A 266 22.01 -12.27 -2.19
N GLU A 267 22.98 -13.16 -2.15
CA GLU A 267 23.74 -13.46 -0.93
C GLU A 267 24.60 -12.27 -0.48
N ALA A 268 25.25 -11.57 -1.42
CA ALA A 268 26.00 -10.36 -1.13
C ALA A 268 25.06 -9.24 -0.60
N SER A 269 23.85 -9.12 -1.13
CA SER A 269 22.84 -8.18 -0.65
C SER A 269 22.38 -8.48 0.78
N ARG A 270 22.23 -9.77 1.17
CA ARG A 270 21.93 -10.16 2.56
C ARG A 270 23.05 -9.75 3.49
N ARG A 271 24.30 -10.04 3.13
CA ARG A 271 25.48 -9.66 3.91
C ARG A 271 25.59 -8.13 4.03
N LEU A 272 25.30 -7.40 2.96
CA LEU A 272 25.29 -5.93 2.99
C LEU A 272 24.28 -5.42 4.00
N LEU A 273 23.06 -5.95 4.02
CA LEU A 273 22.04 -5.57 5.00
C LEU A 273 22.49 -5.85 6.44
N GLU A 274 23.06 -7.03 6.69
CA GLU A 274 23.57 -7.41 8.02
C GLU A 274 24.67 -6.45 8.49
N ARG A 275 25.63 -6.11 7.62
CA ARG A 275 26.73 -5.19 7.94
C ARG A 275 26.21 -3.78 8.23
N ILE A 276 25.31 -3.25 7.38
CA ILE A 276 24.68 -1.94 7.61
C ILE A 276 23.96 -1.91 8.95
N ASN A 277 23.15 -2.92 9.25
CA ASN A 277 22.37 -2.96 10.49
C ASN A 277 23.25 -3.20 11.73
N ALA A 278 24.42 -3.82 11.58
CA ALA A 278 25.38 -4.03 12.67
C ALA A 278 25.97 -2.71 13.23
N HIS A 279 25.97 -1.64 12.45
CA HIS A 279 26.35 -0.31 12.95
C HIS A 279 25.41 0.23 14.03
N ARG A 280 24.16 -0.28 14.11
CA ARG A 280 23.11 0.19 15.07
C ARG A 280 22.83 1.71 15.01
N ARG A 281 23.19 2.34 13.91
CA ARG A 281 22.94 3.77 13.64
C ARG A 281 21.71 3.96 12.78
N ILE A 282 21.50 3.03 11.85
CA ILE A 282 20.35 2.94 10.94
C ILE A 282 19.86 1.50 10.93
N VAL A 283 18.60 1.31 10.56
CA VAL A 283 18.01 -0.01 10.37
C VAL A 283 17.32 -0.01 9.01
N LEU A 284 17.79 -0.82 8.11
CA LEU A 284 17.15 -1.09 6.83
C LEU A 284 16.38 -2.40 6.90
N SER A 285 15.41 -2.55 6.03
CA SER A 285 14.70 -3.80 5.78
C SER A 285 15.05 -4.37 4.41
N SER A 286 14.50 -5.52 4.09
CA SER A 286 14.62 -6.16 2.79
C SER A 286 13.26 -6.50 2.21
N THR A 287 13.28 -6.82 0.93
CA THR A 287 12.15 -7.39 0.19
C THR A 287 12.65 -8.35 -0.87
N VAL A 288 11.72 -9.05 -1.54
CA VAL A 288 12.01 -9.89 -2.69
C VAL A 288 11.17 -9.39 -3.86
N VAL A 289 11.83 -9.02 -4.96
CA VAL A 289 11.21 -8.58 -6.20
C VAL A 289 11.68 -9.50 -7.32
N ASP A 290 10.74 -10.13 -8.02
CA ASP A 290 11.02 -11.10 -9.09
C ASP A 290 12.01 -12.20 -8.68
N SER A 291 11.79 -12.76 -7.48
CA SER A 291 12.64 -13.76 -6.86
C SER A 291 14.07 -13.28 -6.54
N ARG A 292 14.33 -11.97 -6.58
CA ARG A 292 15.62 -11.34 -6.29
C ARG A 292 15.55 -10.58 -4.97
N TYR A 293 16.56 -10.79 -4.14
CA TYR A 293 16.67 -10.11 -2.85
C TYR A 293 17.10 -8.65 -3.03
N ALA A 294 16.44 -7.72 -2.35
CA ALA A 294 16.76 -6.30 -2.37
C ALA A 294 16.68 -5.68 -0.98
N LEU A 295 17.54 -4.71 -0.73
CA LEU A 295 17.47 -3.84 0.45
C LEU A 295 16.44 -2.75 0.21
N ARG A 296 15.76 -2.33 1.28
CA ARG A 296 14.68 -1.38 1.23
C ARG A 296 14.89 -0.27 2.26
N VAL A 297 14.93 0.97 1.77
CA VAL A 297 14.89 2.19 2.59
C VAL A 297 13.50 2.79 2.48
N CYS A 298 12.85 3.05 3.60
CA CYS A 298 11.54 3.68 3.65
C CYS A 298 11.57 4.89 4.59
N VAL A 299 11.42 6.08 4.03
CA VAL A 299 11.50 7.35 4.77
C VAL A 299 10.09 7.78 5.19
N VAL A 300 9.63 7.30 6.35
CA VAL A 300 8.25 7.57 6.84
C VAL A 300 8.20 8.22 8.22
N SER A 301 9.32 8.35 8.93
CA SER A 301 9.31 8.96 10.25
C SER A 301 9.49 10.47 10.16
N HIS A 302 8.71 11.23 10.94
CA HIS A 302 8.89 12.67 11.10
C HIS A 302 10.25 13.07 11.68
N ARG A 303 10.98 12.10 12.29
CA ARG A 303 12.32 12.32 12.89
C ARG A 303 13.48 12.07 11.93
N ILE A 304 13.19 11.65 10.70
CA ILE A 304 14.22 11.45 9.68
C ILE A 304 14.35 12.73 8.88
N HIS A 305 15.52 13.37 8.98
CA HIS A 305 15.89 14.58 8.27
C HIS A 305 17.18 14.36 7.49
N GLN A 306 17.67 15.38 6.79
CA GLN A 306 18.83 15.32 5.90
C GLN A 306 20.11 14.78 6.59
N ASP A 307 20.34 15.13 7.85
CA ASP A 307 21.48 14.65 8.64
C ASP A 307 21.49 13.13 8.78
N ARG A 308 20.32 12.52 9.07
CA ARG A 308 20.15 11.08 9.20
C ARG A 308 20.28 10.36 7.87
N VAL A 309 19.77 10.94 6.80
CA VAL A 309 19.91 10.38 5.45
C VAL A 309 21.38 10.46 5.01
N THR A 310 22.06 11.56 5.28
CA THR A 310 23.51 11.71 4.98
C THR A 310 24.34 10.66 5.72
N GLU A 311 24.05 10.41 7.00
CA GLU A 311 24.71 9.36 7.79
C GLU A 311 24.43 7.96 7.19
N ALA A 312 23.15 7.68 6.84
CA ALA A 312 22.76 6.42 6.24
C ALA A 312 23.48 6.16 4.92
N LEU A 313 23.54 7.15 4.04
CA LEU A 313 24.22 7.05 2.75
C LEU A 313 25.72 6.81 2.89
N LYS A 314 26.38 7.45 3.85
CA LYS A 314 27.81 7.18 4.16
C LYS A 314 28.03 5.72 4.57
N ILE A 315 27.18 5.17 5.44
CA ILE A 315 27.28 3.78 5.89
C ILE A 315 27.01 2.85 4.71
N ILE A 316 25.91 3.04 3.96
CA ILE A 316 25.54 2.21 2.81
C ILE A 316 26.68 2.18 1.79
N THR A 317 27.20 3.35 1.41
CA THR A 317 28.28 3.47 0.41
C THR A 317 29.58 2.81 0.88
N ALA A 318 29.96 3.02 2.14
CA ALA A 318 31.18 2.41 2.69
C ALA A 318 31.07 0.88 2.74
N GLU A 319 29.94 0.34 3.19
CA GLU A 319 29.73 -1.09 3.28
C GLU A 319 29.60 -1.74 1.89
N ALA A 320 28.95 -1.07 0.92
CA ALA A 320 28.82 -1.57 -0.44
C ALA A 320 30.18 -1.76 -1.13
N ARG A 321 31.08 -0.78 -1.00
CA ARG A 321 32.45 -0.84 -1.57
C ARG A 321 33.32 -1.94 -0.95
N ASN A 322 32.96 -2.42 0.24
CA ASN A 322 33.65 -3.50 0.95
C ASN A 322 33.00 -4.87 0.74
N ILE A 323 31.97 -4.98 -0.10
CA ILE A 323 31.35 -6.25 -0.48
C ILE A 323 32.14 -6.82 -1.67
N PRO A 324 32.55 -8.10 -1.64
CA PRO A 324 33.14 -8.76 -2.79
C PRO A 324 32.19 -8.70 -4.01
N ALA A 325 32.76 -8.51 -5.19
CA ALA A 325 31.99 -8.54 -6.45
C ALA A 325 31.24 -9.87 -6.58
N ALA A 326 29.95 -9.80 -6.90
CA ALA A 326 29.03 -10.95 -6.91
C ALA A 326 28.95 -11.65 -8.29
#